data_e6e8fa1fe33dcb0fede166ccf6d72e30
#
_entry.id   e6e8fa1fe33dcb0fede166ccf6d72e30
#
_cell.length_a   1.000
_cell.length_b   1.000
_cell.length_c   1.000
_cell.angle_alpha   90.00
_cell.angle_beta   90.00
_cell.angle_gamma   90.00
#
_symmetry.space_group_name_H-M   'P 1'
#
loop_
_entity.id
_entity.type
_entity.pdbx_description
1 polymer ?
#
loop_
_entity_poly.entity_id
_entity_poly.type
_entity_poly.pdbx_seq_one_letter_code
_entity_poly.pdbx_strand_id
1 'polypeptide(L)'
;VKVLKSFVKHEKKMFDSIMEARSFYLGASSVSEKADADSEMSSALKSIFALSEAYPELRSNDNFLKLQERISGLENDIADRRELYNESVNNYNIRIQSLPDAFIANSMNLASEEMFKVDEKKKKDVDINLDNIYDEPSN
;
A
#
# COMPACT_ATOMS: atom_id res chain seq x y z
N VAL A 1 -16.68 -32.13 4.95
CA VAL A 1 -15.87 -32.40 3.73
C VAL A 1 -15.94 -31.21 2.73
N LYS A 2 -17.14 -30.62 2.45
CA LYS A 2 -17.25 -29.48 1.53
C LYS A 2 -16.56 -28.20 2.07
N VAL A 3 -16.71 -27.90 3.36
CA VAL A 3 -16.10 -26.73 4.03
C VAL A 3 -14.58 -26.81 4.01
N LEU A 4 -14.02 -27.99 4.31
CA LEU A 4 -12.57 -28.21 4.27
C LEU A 4 -11.98 -28.04 2.85
N LYS A 5 -12.70 -28.50 1.83
CA LYS A 5 -12.27 -28.33 0.42
C LYS A 5 -12.34 -26.88 -0.03
N SER A 6 -13.31 -26.09 0.42
CA SER A 6 -13.38 -24.65 0.12
C SER A 6 -12.25 -23.88 0.82
N PHE A 7 -11.95 -24.22 2.07
CA PHE A 7 -10.86 -23.65 2.84
C PHE A 7 -9.50 -23.84 2.14
N VAL A 8 -9.16 -25.11 1.80
CA VAL A 8 -7.91 -25.44 1.10
C VAL A 8 -7.80 -24.73 -0.26
N LYS A 9 -8.92 -24.56 -0.97
CA LYS A 9 -8.94 -23.87 -2.26
C LYS A 9 -8.73 -22.36 -2.10
N HIS A 10 -9.25 -21.74 -1.05
CA HIS A 10 -9.04 -20.32 -0.73
C HIS A 10 -7.61 -20.08 -0.27
N GLU A 11 -7.08 -20.90 0.63
CA GLU A 11 -5.71 -20.83 1.12
C GLU A 11 -4.69 -20.91 -0.02
N LYS A 12 -4.87 -21.86 -0.94
CA LYS A 12 -4.01 -22.00 -2.11
C LYS A 12 -4.05 -20.76 -3.00
N LYS A 13 -5.23 -20.21 -3.32
CA LYS A 13 -5.36 -19.02 -4.15
C LYS A 13 -4.69 -17.79 -3.52
N MET A 14 -4.81 -17.63 -2.19
CA MET A 14 -4.17 -16.52 -1.48
C MET A 14 -2.65 -16.66 -1.48
N PHE A 15 -2.14 -17.86 -1.26
CA PHE A 15 -0.72 -18.13 -1.34
C PHE A 15 -0.17 -17.83 -2.74
N ASP A 16 -0.88 -18.31 -3.77
CA ASP A 16 -0.52 -18.09 -5.18
C ASP A 16 -0.50 -16.59 -5.50
N SER A 17 -1.50 -15.80 -5.05
CA SER A 17 -1.52 -14.34 -5.29
C SER A 17 -0.40 -13.59 -4.57
N ILE A 18 0.01 -14.00 -3.36
CA ILE A 18 1.18 -13.41 -2.68
C ILE A 18 2.47 -13.74 -3.42
N MET A 19 2.62 -14.98 -3.88
CA MET A 19 3.81 -15.39 -4.62
C MET A 19 3.91 -14.70 -5.97
N GLU A 20 2.78 -14.47 -6.64
CA GLU A 20 2.69 -13.72 -7.89
C GLU A 20 3.07 -12.24 -7.68
N ALA A 21 2.47 -11.56 -6.69
CA ALA A 21 2.81 -10.18 -6.35
C ALA A 21 4.28 -10.04 -5.95
N ARG A 22 4.84 -11.00 -5.20
CA ARG A 22 6.27 -11.03 -4.87
C ARG A 22 7.13 -11.18 -6.12
N SER A 23 6.77 -12.08 -7.03
CA SER A 23 7.51 -12.30 -8.28
C SER A 23 7.48 -11.05 -9.14
N PHE A 24 6.34 -10.38 -9.22
CA PHE A 24 6.19 -9.12 -9.95
C PHE A 24 7.08 -8.03 -9.34
N TYR A 25 7.08 -7.87 -8.01
CA TYR A 25 7.95 -6.91 -7.34
C TYR A 25 9.45 -7.15 -7.60
N LEU A 26 9.88 -8.41 -7.60
CA LEU A 26 11.28 -8.77 -7.86
C LEU A 26 11.69 -8.55 -9.31
N GLY A 27 10.75 -8.61 -10.26
CA GLY A 27 10.97 -8.33 -11.68
C GLY A 27 10.83 -6.85 -12.05
N ALA A 28 10.25 -6.03 -11.17
CA ALA A 28 10.00 -4.61 -11.41
C ALA A 28 11.30 -3.81 -11.52
N SER A 29 11.47 -3.09 -12.64
CA SER A 29 12.65 -2.28 -12.95
C SER A 29 12.43 -0.80 -12.71
N SER A 30 11.19 -0.32 -12.84
CA SER A 30 10.82 1.08 -12.65
C SER A 30 10.15 1.32 -11.29
N VAL A 31 10.13 2.58 -10.85
CA VAL A 31 9.44 3.03 -9.63
C VAL A 31 7.94 2.78 -9.75
N SER A 32 7.35 3.03 -10.93
CA SER A 32 5.94 2.78 -11.20
C SER A 32 5.59 1.29 -11.06
N GLU A 33 6.36 0.39 -11.68
CA GLU A 33 6.15 -1.05 -11.58
C GLU A 33 6.27 -1.57 -10.14
N LYS A 34 7.21 -1.03 -9.36
CA LYS A 34 7.33 -1.35 -7.93
C LYS A 34 6.14 -0.88 -7.12
N ALA A 35 5.59 0.30 -7.43
CA ALA A 35 4.39 0.82 -6.78
C ALA A 35 3.16 -0.05 -7.08
N ASP A 36 3.01 -0.51 -8.33
CA ASP A 36 1.93 -1.39 -8.73
C ASP A 36 2.02 -2.76 -8.03
N ALA A 37 3.21 -3.36 -8.02
CA ALA A 37 3.48 -4.64 -7.36
C ALA A 37 3.22 -4.58 -5.84
N ASP A 38 3.54 -3.46 -5.20
CA ASP A 38 3.27 -3.27 -3.77
C ASP A 38 1.77 -3.08 -3.49
N SER A 39 1.04 -2.42 -4.36
CA SER A 39 -0.42 -2.32 -4.29
C SER A 39 -1.08 -3.70 -4.40
N GLU A 40 -0.62 -4.57 -5.31
CA GLU A 40 -1.08 -5.94 -5.44
C GLU A 40 -0.76 -6.78 -4.18
N MET A 41 0.45 -6.63 -3.63
CA MET A 41 0.85 -7.30 -2.38
C MET A 41 -0.06 -6.88 -1.21
N SER A 42 -0.29 -5.58 -1.04
CA SER A 42 -1.19 -5.06 0.00
C SER A 42 -2.62 -5.59 -0.16
N SER A 43 -3.12 -5.70 -1.39
CA SER A 43 -4.44 -6.26 -1.70
C SER A 43 -4.52 -7.75 -1.35
N ALA A 44 -3.48 -8.52 -1.67
CA ALA A 44 -3.39 -9.94 -1.33
C ALA A 44 -3.37 -10.16 0.20
N LEU A 45 -2.60 -9.35 0.94
CA LEU A 45 -2.54 -9.41 2.40
C LEU A 45 -3.88 -9.03 3.06
N LYS A 46 -4.57 -7.99 2.57
CA LYS A 46 -5.92 -7.62 3.04
C LYS A 46 -6.93 -8.75 2.85
N SER A 47 -6.82 -9.51 1.77
CA SER A 47 -7.68 -10.67 1.52
C SER A 47 -7.50 -11.78 2.57
N ILE A 48 -6.29 -11.95 3.11
CA ILE A 48 -6.01 -12.87 4.21
C ILE A 48 -6.71 -12.41 5.50
N PHE A 49 -6.63 -11.10 5.81
CA PHE A 49 -7.29 -10.55 7.00
C PHE A 49 -8.81 -10.66 6.91
N ALA A 50 -9.39 -10.34 5.74
CA ALA A 50 -10.83 -10.50 5.51
C ALA A 50 -11.27 -11.97 5.67
N LEU A 51 -10.45 -12.93 5.24
CA LEU A 51 -10.77 -14.34 5.44
C LEU A 51 -10.74 -14.74 6.93
N SER A 52 -9.84 -14.18 7.72
CA SER A 52 -9.75 -14.49 9.15
C SER A 52 -11.01 -14.10 9.91
N GLU A 53 -11.77 -13.11 9.44
CA GLU A 53 -13.06 -12.73 10.02
C GLU A 53 -14.12 -13.83 9.90
N ALA A 54 -14.04 -14.64 8.83
CA ALA A 54 -14.92 -15.79 8.60
C ALA A 54 -14.50 -17.04 9.40
N TYR A 55 -13.31 -17.04 10.00
CA TYR A 55 -12.74 -18.17 10.74
C TYR A 55 -12.27 -17.75 12.13
N PRO A 56 -13.13 -17.80 13.16
CA PRO A 56 -12.82 -17.37 14.53
C PRO A 56 -11.58 -18.05 15.14
N GLU A 57 -11.33 -19.31 14.78
CA GLU A 57 -10.16 -20.06 15.25
C GLU A 57 -8.84 -19.46 14.72
N LEU A 58 -8.83 -18.94 13.51
CA LEU A 58 -7.68 -18.26 12.92
C LEU A 58 -7.52 -16.88 13.58
N ARG A 59 -8.60 -16.15 13.76
CA ARG A 59 -8.62 -14.83 14.38
C ARG A 59 -8.11 -14.83 15.83
N SER A 60 -8.36 -15.90 16.59
CA SER A 60 -7.89 -16.05 17.97
C SER A 60 -6.48 -16.64 18.10
N ASN A 61 -5.83 -16.97 16.99
CA ASN A 61 -4.49 -17.54 17.00
C ASN A 61 -3.43 -16.46 17.23
N ASP A 62 -2.65 -16.59 18.31
CA ASP A 62 -1.63 -15.62 18.70
C ASP A 62 -0.58 -15.35 17.60
N ASN A 63 -0.22 -16.37 16.84
CA ASN A 63 0.75 -16.20 15.75
C ASN A 63 0.15 -15.40 14.58
N PHE A 64 -1.16 -15.57 14.34
CA PHE A 64 -1.86 -14.80 13.32
C PHE A 64 -1.99 -13.33 13.73
N LEU A 65 -2.30 -13.05 14.98
CA LEU A 65 -2.37 -11.68 15.52
C LEU A 65 -1.02 -10.98 15.42
N LYS A 66 0.08 -11.65 15.83
CA LYS A 66 1.43 -11.12 15.70
C LYS A 66 1.83 -10.87 14.23
N LEU A 67 1.41 -11.75 13.30
CA LEU A 67 1.65 -11.57 11.88
C LEU A 67 0.91 -10.34 11.34
N GLN A 68 -0.35 -10.17 11.74
CA GLN A 68 -1.17 -9.02 11.36
C GLN A 68 -0.56 -7.70 11.85
N GLU A 69 -0.15 -7.65 13.12
CA GLU A 69 0.53 -6.48 13.70
C GLU A 69 1.83 -6.15 12.95
N ARG A 70 2.63 -7.17 12.64
CA ARG A 70 3.87 -6.98 11.91
C ARG A 70 3.67 -6.52 10.47
N ILE A 71 2.65 -7.02 9.77
CA ILE A 71 2.30 -6.58 8.42
C ILE A 71 1.85 -5.12 8.46
N SER A 72 0.96 -4.75 9.39
CA SER A 72 0.52 -3.36 9.55
C SER A 72 1.68 -2.41 9.86
N GLY A 73 2.62 -2.82 10.71
CA GLY A 73 3.84 -2.06 10.97
C GLY A 73 4.69 -1.87 9.71
N LEU A 74 4.89 -2.91 8.92
CA LEU A 74 5.63 -2.83 7.65
C LEU A 74 4.93 -1.96 6.61
N GLU A 75 3.59 -1.99 6.52
CA GLU A 75 2.84 -1.12 5.62
C GLU A 75 3.04 0.37 5.98
N ASN A 76 3.06 0.71 7.27
CA ASN A 76 3.35 2.06 7.73
C ASN A 76 4.81 2.46 7.40
N ASP A 77 5.78 1.62 7.69
CA ASP A 77 7.19 1.86 7.37
C ASP A 77 7.39 2.09 5.85
N ILE A 78 6.69 1.33 5.01
CA ILE A 78 6.74 1.50 3.55
C ILE A 78 6.12 2.85 3.15
N ALA A 79 4.99 3.23 3.75
CA ALA A 79 4.34 4.51 3.49
C ALA A 79 5.27 5.70 3.83
N ASP A 80 5.89 5.68 5.01
CA ASP A 80 6.84 6.72 5.45
C ASP A 80 8.05 6.82 4.51
N ARG A 81 8.60 5.66 4.09
CA ARG A 81 9.74 5.64 3.17
C ARG A 81 9.40 6.16 1.78
N ARG A 82 8.17 5.93 1.30
CA ARG A 82 7.67 6.48 0.03
C ARG A 82 7.49 7.99 0.12
N GLU A 83 6.95 8.48 1.21
CA GLU A 83 6.82 9.92 1.44
C GLU A 83 8.19 10.60 1.42
N LEU A 84 9.16 10.07 2.15
CA LEU A 84 10.54 10.57 2.16
C LEU A 84 11.19 10.53 0.76
N TYR A 85 10.97 9.45 0.01
CA TYR A 85 11.46 9.33 -1.36
C TYR A 85 10.83 10.40 -2.26
N ASN A 86 9.50 10.54 -2.22
CA ASN A 86 8.78 11.52 -3.04
C ASN A 86 9.18 12.95 -2.71
N GLU A 87 9.39 13.28 -1.43
CA GLU A 87 9.90 14.58 -1.01
C GLU A 87 11.30 14.84 -1.56
N SER A 88 12.17 13.84 -1.48
CA SER A 88 13.55 13.93 -2.01
C SER A 88 13.56 14.13 -3.53
N VAL A 89 12.74 13.36 -4.25
CA VAL A 89 12.58 13.50 -5.70
C VAL A 89 11.99 14.85 -6.07
N ASN A 90 10.98 15.32 -5.32
CA ASN A 90 10.39 16.63 -5.56
C ASN A 90 11.43 17.75 -5.40
N ASN A 91 12.19 17.72 -4.31
CA ASN A 91 13.25 18.70 -4.05
C ASN A 91 14.34 18.66 -5.14
N TYR A 92 14.73 17.45 -5.58
CA TYR A 92 15.66 17.27 -6.68
C TYR A 92 15.11 17.85 -7.99
N ASN A 93 13.88 17.52 -8.37
CA ASN A 93 13.24 17.99 -9.59
C ASN A 93 13.08 19.52 -9.62
N ILE A 94 12.70 20.12 -8.48
CA ILE A 94 12.62 21.58 -8.35
C ILE A 94 14.00 22.21 -8.54
N ARG A 95 15.03 21.63 -7.92
CA ARG A 95 16.39 22.19 -7.94
C ARG A 95 17.00 22.16 -9.34
N ILE A 96 16.87 21.06 -10.08
CA ILE A 96 17.41 20.97 -11.46
C ILE A 96 16.71 21.90 -12.45
N GLN A 97 15.51 22.42 -12.10
CA GLN A 97 14.73 23.34 -12.92
C GLN A 97 14.88 24.82 -12.45
N SER A 98 15.46 25.06 -11.29
CA SER A 98 15.59 26.40 -10.71
C SER A 98 16.94 27.03 -10.99
N LEU A 99 16.94 28.35 -11.28
CA LEU A 99 18.18 29.09 -11.44
C LEU A 99 18.86 29.34 -10.08
N PRO A 100 20.20 29.27 -9.98
CA PRO A 100 21.16 29.05 -11.07
C PRO A 100 21.46 27.58 -11.39
N ASP A 101 21.01 26.62 -10.59
CA ASP A 101 21.35 25.19 -10.65
C ASP A 101 20.95 24.56 -11.99
N ALA A 102 19.91 25.06 -12.65
CA ALA A 102 19.45 24.59 -13.96
C ALA A 102 20.54 24.64 -15.06
N PHE A 103 21.46 25.63 -15.02
CA PHE A 103 22.57 25.67 -15.98
C PHE A 103 23.53 24.50 -15.80
N ILE A 104 23.82 24.16 -14.54
CA ILE A 104 24.70 23.02 -14.20
C ILE A 104 23.99 21.72 -14.56
N ALA A 105 22.71 21.58 -14.16
CA ALA A 105 21.89 20.40 -14.45
C ALA A 105 21.82 20.10 -15.95
N ASN A 106 21.60 21.12 -16.79
CA ASN A 106 21.59 20.98 -18.23
C ASN A 106 22.97 20.56 -18.79
N SER A 107 24.07 21.12 -18.27
CA SER A 107 25.42 20.74 -18.69
C SER A 107 25.78 19.29 -18.35
N MET A 108 25.19 18.76 -17.27
CA MET A 108 25.35 17.39 -16.79
C MET A 108 24.30 16.42 -17.35
N ASN A 109 23.36 16.88 -18.18
CA ASN A 109 22.22 16.12 -18.70
C ASN A 109 21.40 15.44 -17.58
N LEU A 110 21.18 16.13 -16.46
CA LEU A 110 20.33 15.64 -15.38
C LEU A 110 18.86 15.72 -15.80
N ALA A 111 18.15 14.62 -15.68
CA ALA A 111 16.72 14.53 -15.97
C ALA A 111 15.88 14.47 -14.69
N SER A 112 14.62 14.81 -14.80
CA SER A 112 13.66 14.66 -13.71
C SER A 112 13.45 13.19 -13.37
N GLU A 113 13.41 12.90 -12.08
CA GLU A 113 13.16 11.58 -11.54
C GLU A 113 11.67 11.36 -11.28
N GLU A 114 11.23 10.10 -11.34
CA GLU A 114 9.83 9.69 -11.18
C GLU A 114 9.50 9.46 -9.71
N MET A 115 8.33 9.94 -9.28
CA MET A 115 7.81 9.73 -7.93
C MET A 115 7.01 8.43 -7.83
N PHE A 116 6.95 7.83 -6.64
CA PHE A 116 5.94 6.82 -6.34
C PHE A 116 4.55 7.44 -6.43
N LYS A 117 3.67 6.83 -7.23
CA LYS A 117 2.25 7.22 -7.27
C LYS A 117 1.61 6.87 -5.92
N VAL A 118 1.03 7.85 -5.26
CA VAL A 118 0.17 7.62 -4.10
C VAL A 118 -1.21 7.30 -4.64
N ASP A 119 -1.75 6.12 -4.31
CA ASP A 119 -3.14 5.77 -4.62
C ASP A 119 -4.06 6.79 -3.94
N GLU A 120 -4.65 7.70 -4.73
CA GLU A 120 -5.59 8.72 -4.23
C GLU A 120 -6.87 8.10 -3.63
N LYS A 121 -7.10 6.81 -3.83
CA LYS A 121 -8.20 6.07 -3.20
C LYS A 121 -8.14 6.05 -1.68
N LYS A 122 -6.98 6.23 -1.06
CA LYS A 122 -6.85 6.31 0.41
C LYS A 122 -7.27 7.67 0.98
N LYS A 123 -7.40 8.72 0.17
CA LYS A 123 -7.86 10.06 0.61
C LYS A 123 -9.38 10.22 0.67
N LYS A 124 -10.16 9.26 0.14
CA LYS A 124 -11.64 9.41 0.04
C LYS A 124 -12.43 8.81 1.20
N ASP A 125 -11.82 8.16 2.18
CA ASP A 125 -12.55 7.46 3.24
C ASP A 125 -12.62 8.19 4.59
N VAL A 126 -12.47 9.52 4.60
CA VAL A 126 -12.80 10.33 5.80
C VAL A 126 -13.71 11.48 5.36
N ASP A 127 -14.82 11.16 4.74
CA ASP A 127 -16.00 12.01 4.72
C ASP A 127 -16.85 11.64 5.96
N ILE A 128 -16.44 12.16 7.09
CA ILE A 128 -17.25 12.09 8.32
C ILE A 128 -18.42 13.03 8.09
N ASN A 129 -19.53 12.47 7.65
CA ASN A 129 -20.81 13.17 7.57
C ASN A 129 -21.23 13.54 9.00
N LEU A 130 -20.88 14.75 9.42
CA LEU A 130 -21.21 15.32 10.73
C LEU A 130 -22.66 15.83 10.82
N ASP A 131 -23.44 15.76 9.74
CA ASP A 131 -24.81 16.31 9.67
C ASP A 131 -25.84 15.53 10.50
N ASN A 132 -25.48 14.33 10.99
CA ASN A 132 -26.40 13.49 11.78
C ASN A 132 -26.23 13.60 13.31
N ILE A 133 -25.40 14.52 13.81
CA ILE A 133 -25.15 14.64 15.27
C ILE A 133 -26.09 15.66 15.95
N TYR A 134 -26.86 16.45 15.21
CA TYR A 134 -27.67 17.56 15.74
C TYR A 134 -29.19 17.41 15.60
N ASP A 135 -29.72 16.23 15.29
CA ASP A 135 -31.15 15.98 15.44
C ASP A 135 -31.47 15.61 16.91
N GLU A 136 -31.55 16.62 17.76
CA GLU A 136 -32.30 16.50 19.02
C GLU A 136 -33.79 16.42 18.73
N PRO A 137 -34.52 15.47 19.25
CA PRO A 137 -35.97 15.45 19.14
C PRO A 137 -36.54 16.57 20.02
N SER A 138 -37.03 17.62 19.36
CA SER A 138 -37.91 18.59 20.01
C SER A 138 -39.20 17.89 20.44
N ASN A 139 -39.40 17.86 21.74
CA ASN A 139 -40.61 17.43 22.44
C ASN A 139 -41.90 17.93 21.87
#